data_3b3fa7410334737b56bbac16d02ac862
#
_entry.id   3b3fa7410334737b56bbac16d02ac862
#
_cell.length_a   1.000
_cell.length_b   1.000
_cell.length_c   1.000
_cell.angle_alpha   90.00
_cell.angle_beta   90.00
_cell.angle_gamma   90.00
#
_symmetry.space_group_name_H-M   'P 1'
#
loop_
_entity.id
_entity.type
_entity.pdbx_description
1 polymer ?
#
loop_
_entity_poly.entity_id
_entity_poly.type
_entity_poly.pdbx_seq_one_letter_code
_entity_poly.pdbx_strand_id
1 'polypeptide(L)'
;MKIKDCMCENVKWVTPETNVWNCTKVMQDNKIGCVPVCNKENEVVGIVTDRDVILRVIACDKDYKNTPVSDIMTTNVCVCEANSEIEEAENLMSKNAIRRLPVIENNKIVGIITLGNLFQDKNIKTNHASNTFENICDCHTKNAE
;
A
#
# COMPACT_ATOMS: atom_id res chain seq x y z
N MET A 1 18.77 -2.02 10.30
CA MET A 1 17.39 -2.41 10.74
C MET A 1 16.67 -2.99 9.54
N LYS A 2 16.09 -4.14 9.72
CA LYS A 2 15.32 -4.82 8.68
C LYS A 2 13.88 -4.30 8.61
N ILE A 3 13.27 -4.36 7.43
CA ILE A 3 11.87 -3.94 7.22
C ILE A 3 10.92 -4.69 8.18
N LYS A 4 11.14 -5.99 8.38
CA LYS A 4 10.33 -6.81 9.30
C LYS A 4 10.33 -6.32 10.75
N ASP A 5 11.34 -5.58 11.17
CA ASP A 5 11.47 -5.11 12.56
C ASP A 5 10.52 -3.93 12.86
N CYS A 6 10.02 -3.25 11.81
CA CYS A 6 9.14 -2.08 11.95
C CYS A 6 7.85 -2.12 11.13
N MET A 7 7.65 -3.16 10.30
CA MET A 7 6.41 -3.34 9.54
C MET A 7 5.23 -3.70 10.44
N CYS A 8 4.03 -3.51 9.94
CA CYS A 8 2.81 -4.05 10.53
C CYS A 8 2.58 -5.46 9.98
N GLU A 9 2.62 -6.46 10.84
CA GLU A 9 2.39 -7.86 10.49
C GLU A 9 0.90 -8.19 10.31
N ASN A 10 0.01 -7.42 10.92
CA ASN A 10 -1.44 -7.63 10.85
C ASN A 10 -2.03 -6.98 9.59
N VAL A 11 -1.49 -7.35 8.42
CA VAL A 11 -1.98 -6.86 7.14
C VAL A 11 -3.28 -7.55 6.74
N LYS A 12 -4.23 -6.77 6.24
CA LYS A 12 -5.50 -7.26 5.66
C LYS A 12 -5.42 -7.16 4.16
N TRP A 13 -5.83 -8.20 3.45
CA TRP A 13 -5.90 -8.24 1.99
C TRP A 13 -7.19 -8.88 1.51
N VAL A 14 -7.48 -8.69 0.24
CA VAL A 14 -8.63 -9.30 -0.44
C VAL A 14 -8.14 -10.07 -1.67
N THR A 15 -9.01 -10.88 -2.27
CA THR A 15 -8.72 -11.58 -3.53
C THR A 15 -9.19 -10.76 -4.73
N PRO A 16 -8.70 -11.02 -5.95
CA PRO A 16 -9.13 -10.31 -7.15
C PRO A 16 -10.65 -10.36 -7.41
N GLU A 17 -11.30 -11.43 -6.99
CA GLU A 17 -12.73 -11.66 -7.17
C GLU A 17 -13.60 -10.98 -6.10
N THR A 18 -13.01 -10.50 -5.02
CA THR A 18 -13.72 -9.73 -3.97
C THR A 18 -14.38 -8.52 -4.61
N ASN A 19 -15.68 -8.30 -4.36
CA ASN A 19 -16.34 -7.11 -4.88
C ASN A 19 -15.89 -5.84 -4.13
N VAL A 20 -16.06 -4.70 -4.76
CA VAL A 20 -15.63 -3.40 -4.21
C VAL A 20 -16.32 -3.13 -2.87
N TRP A 21 -17.60 -3.47 -2.72
CA TRP A 21 -18.33 -3.30 -1.46
C TRP A 21 -17.63 -4.02 -0.29
N ASN A 22 -17.32 -5.30 -0.46
CA ASN A 22 -16.64 -6.08 0.58
C ASN A 22 -15.23 -5.55 0.87
N CYS A 23 -14.52 -5.09 -0.15
CA CYS A 23 -13.22 -4.42 0.04
C CYS A 23 -13.36 -3.14 0.90
N THR A 24 -14.40 -2.32 0.64
CA THR A 24 -14.64 -1.13 1.47
C THR A 24 -15.04 -1.48 2.92
N LYS A 25 -15.69 -2.62 3.13
CA LYS A 25 -15.97 -3.12 4.49
C LYS A 25 -14.70 -3.49 5.23
N VAL A 26 -13.74 -4.12 4.56
CA VAL A 26 -12.40 -4.37 5.15
C VAL A 26 -11.72 -3.05 5.54
N MET A 27 -11.80 -2.03 4.69
CA MET A 27 -11.27 -0.69 5.00
C MET A 27 -11.97 -0.09 6.22
N GLN A 28 -13.30 -0.14 6.28
CA GLN A 28 -14.10 0.41 7.38
C GLN A 28 -13.81 -0.29 8.70
N ASP A 29 -13.82 -1.61 8.72
CA ASP A 29 -13.67 -2.43 9.93
C ASP A 29 -12.26 -2.29 10.54
N ASN A 30 -11.25 -2.08 9.69
CA ASN A 30 -9.86 -1.95 10.11
C ASN A 30 -9.35 -0.49 10.12
N LYS A 31 -10.17 0.48 9.74
CA LYS A 31 -9.82 1.91 9.65
C LYS A 31 -8.58 2.15 8.78
N ILE A 32 -8.54 1.50 7.62
CA ILE A 32 -7.46 1.59 6.65
C ILE A 32 -7.97 2.09 5.30
N GLY A 33 -7.13 2.81 4.56
CA GLY A 33 -7.46 3.33 3.23
C GLY A 33 -6.69 2.63 2.10
N CYS A 34 -6.05 1.50 2.38
CA CYS A 34 -5.26 0.76 1.41
C CYS A 34 -5.33 -0.74 1.73
N VAL A 35 -5.68 -1.53 0.73
CA VAL A 35 -5.85 -2.99 0.87
C VAL A 35 -5.09 -3.68 -0.26
N PRO A 36 -4.08 -4.50 0.03
CA PRO A 36 -3.46 -5.35 -0.97
C PRO A 36 -4.44 -6.37 -1.54
N VAL A 37 -4.25 -6.72 -2.80
CA VAL A 37 -4.98 -7.79 -3.49
C VAL A 37 -4.02 -8.92 -3.75
N CYS A 38 -4.35 -10.12 -3.25
CA CYS A 38 -3.49 -11.28 -3.35
C CYS A 38 -4.21 -12.44 -4.05
N ASN A 39 -3.44 -13.23 -4.80
CA ASN A 39 -3.93 -14.45 -5.43
C ASN A 39 -4.05 -15.61 -4.42
N LYS A 40 -4.39 -16.81 -4.90
CA LYS A 40 -4.54 -18.03 -4.08
C LYS A 40 -3.25 -18.47 -3.39
N GLU A 41 -2.10 -18.09 -3.93
CA GLU A 41 -0.78 -18.37 -3.38
C GLU A 41 -0.30 -17.29 -2.39
N ASN A 42 -1.15 -16.33 -2.04
CA ASN A 42 -0.85 -15.17 -1.18
C ASN A 42 0.21 -14.21 -1.76
N GLU A 43 0.33 -14.20 -3.09
CA GLU A 43 1.19 -13.27 -3.80
C GLU A 43 0.43 -11.99 -4.13
N VAL A 44 1.08 -10.83 -3.97
CA VAL A 44 0.48 -9.52 -4.24
C VAL A 44 0.33 -9.33 -5.75
N VAL A 45 -0.91 -9.18 -6.21
CA VAL A 45 -1.24 -8.96 -7.63
C VAL A 45 -1.82 -7.58 -7.90
N GLY A 46 -2.18 -6.85 -6.86
CA GLY A 46 -2.73 -5.51 -6.97
C GLY A 46 -2.83 -4.82 -5.63
N ILE A 47 -3.27 -3.57 -5.68
CA ILE A 47 -3.57 -2.77 -4.49
C ILE A 47 -4.79 -1.89 -4.78
N VAL A 48 -5.67 -1.75 -3.78
CA VAL A 48 -6.84 -0.87 -3.84
C VAL A 48 -6.74 0.15 -2.73
N THR A 49 -6.90 1.42 -3.08
CA THR A 49 -6.99 2.52 -2.13
C THR A 49 -8.41 3.10 -2.09
N ASP A 50 -8.73 3.84 -1.03
CA ASP A 50 -9.95 4.63 -0.92
C ASP A 50 -10.09 5.61 -2.10
N ARG A 51 -8.97 6.21 -2.56
CA ARG A 51 -8.94 7.06 -3.75
C ARG A 51 -9.35 6.30 -5.01
N ASP A 52 -8.89 5.06 -5.19
CA ASP A 52 -9.28 4.21 -6.33
C ASP A 52 -10.79 3.95 -6.33
N VAL A 53 -11.38 3.69 -5.17
CA VAL A 53 -12.84 3.49 -5.04
C VAL A 53 -13.60 4.74 -5.45
N ILE A 54 -13.18 5.90 -4.98
CA ILE A 54 -13.86 7.17 -5.30
C ILE A 54 -13.73 7.47 -6.80
N LEU A 55 -12.52 7.42 -7.35
CA LEU A 55 -12.27 7.86 -8.73
C LEU A 55 -12.64 6.82 -9.80
N ARG A 56 -12.52 5.53 -9.49
CA ARG A 56 -12.73 4.45 -10.47
C ARG A 56 -14.05 3.73 -10.33
N VAL A 57 -14.76 3.93 -9.22
CA VAL A 57 -16.07 3.32 -8.99
C VAL A 57 -17.14 4.39 -8.87
N ILE A 58 -17.07 5.25 -7.86
CA ILE A 58 -18.11 6.28 -7.60
C ILE A 58 -18.17 7.28 -8.75
N ALA A 59 -17.05 7.89 -9.13
CA ALA A 59 -17.02 8.88 -10.21
C ALA A 59 -17.31 8.30 -11.59
N CYS A 60 -17.12 6.99 -11.78
CA CYS A 60 -17.42 6.27 -13.02
C CYS A 60 -18.80 5.61 -13.04
N ASP A 61 -19.61 5.83 -12.01
CA ASP A 61 -20.95 5.25 -11.87
C ASP A 61 -20.99 3.72 -12.02
N LYS A 62 -19.96 3.05 -11.47
CA LYS A 62 -19.90 1.58 -11.47
C LYS A 62 -20.71 0.99 -10.30
N ASP A 63 -21.25 -0.19 -10.52
CA ASP A 63 -21.95 -0.94 -9.49
C ASP A 63 -20.94 -1.58 -8.50
N TYR A 64 -20.74 -0.94 -7.37
CA TYR A 64 -19.76 -1.36 -6.35
C TYR A 64 -20.09 -2.73 -5.73
N LYS A 65 -21.32 -3.20 -5.79
CA LYS A 65 -21.71 -4.53 -5.27
C LYS A 65 -21.42 -5.66 -6.24
N ASN A 66 -21.34 -5.37 -7.54
CA ASN A 66 -21.12 -6.36 -8.59
C ASN A 66 -19.80 -6.15 -9.37
N THR A 67 -18.98 -5.19 -8.98
CA THR A 67 -17.67 -4.94 -9.58
C THR A 67 -16.60 -5.62 -8.74
N PRO A 68 -15.80 -6.56 -9.29
CA PRO A 68 -14.67 -7.14 -8.59
C PRO A 68 -13.53 -6.13 -8.48
N VAL A 69 -12.74 -6.22 -7.40
CA VAL A 69 -11.60 -5.31 -7.21
C VAL A 69 -10.56 -5.41 -8.31
N SER A 70 -10.46 -6.56 -9.00
CA SER A 70 -9.58 -6.74 -10.16
C SER A 70 -9.84 -5.73 -11.28
N ASP A 71 -11.07 -5.22 -11.41
CA ASP A 71 -11.44 -4.24 -12.43
C ASP A 71 -10.94 -2.82 -12.12
N ILE A 72 -10.65 -2.54 -10.84
CA ILE A 72 -10.33 -1.17 -10.39
C ILE A 72 -8.99 -1.06 -9.67
N MET A 73 -8.35 -2.17 -9.33
CA MET A 73 -7.08 -2.19 -8.61
C MET A 73 -5.93 -1.64 -9.47
N THR A 74 -4.90 -1.12 -8.81
CA THR A 74 -3.62 -0.83 -9.43
C THR A 74 -2.80 -2.11 -9.47
N THR A 75 -2.28 -2.50 -10.65
CA THR A 75 -1.59 -3.78 -10.87
C THR A 75 -0.07 -3.69 -10.82
N ASN A 76 0.49 -2.51 -11.09
CA ASN A 76 1.95 -2.30 -10.99
C ASN A 76 2.33 -1.95 -9.55
N VAL A 77 2.26 -2.94 -8.67
CA VAL A 77 2.49 -2.75 -7.23
C VAL A 77 3.97 -2.81 -6.90
N CYS A 78 4.47 -1.78 -6.25
CA CYS A 78 5.79 -1.78 -5.64
C CYS A 78 5.72 -2.54 -4.31
N VAL A 79 6.57 -3.54 -4.13
CA VAL A 79 6.69 -4.33 -2.91
C VAL A 79 8.13 -4.30 -2.40
N CYS A 80 8.35 -4.65 -1.14
CA CYS A 80 9.69 -4.80 -0.56
C CYS A 80 9.82 -6.12 0.20
N GLU A 81 11.06 -6.60 0.33
CA GLU A 81 11.36 -7.84 1.03
C GLU A 81 11.49 -7.61 2.55
N ALA A 82 10.93 -8.51 3.35
CA ALA A 82 10.94 -8.41 4.82
C ALA A 82 12.36 -8.34 5.41
N ASN A 83 13.30 -9.03 4.79
CA ASN A 83 14.69 -9.11 5.24
C ASN A 83 15.61 -8.03 4.65
N SER A 84 15.09 -7.14 3.80
CA SER A 84 15.84 -5.97 3.29
C SER A 84 16.05 -4.92 4.38
N GLU A 85 17.03 -4.05 4.16
CA GLU A 85 17.27 -2.91 5.04
C GLU A 85 16.17 -1.85 4.87
N ILE A 86 15.90 -1.09 5.93
CA ILE A 86 14.84 -0.09 5.96
C ILE A 86 15.02 1.00 4.88
N GLU A 87 16.26 1.32 4.55
CA GLU A 87 16.61 2.29 3.52
C GLU A 87 16.06 1.90 2.13
N GLU A 88 15.87 0.61 1.87
CA GLU A 88 15.24 0.16 0.63
C GLU A 88 13.77 0.61 0.57
N ALA A 89 13.03 0.45 1.66
CA ALA A 89 11.64 0.94 1.72
C ALA A 89 11.56 2.46 1.57
N GLU A 90 12.46 3.20 2.21
CA GLU A 90 12.55 4.66 2.06
C GLU A 90 12.81 5.06 0.59
N ASN A 91 13.76 4.41 -0.06
CA ASN A 91 14.08 4.67 -1.46
C ASN A 91 12.92 4.35 -2.40
N LEU A 92 12.22 3.22 -2.19
CA LEU A 92 11.07 2.82 -2.98
C LEU A 92 9.90 3.80 -2.82
N MET A 93 9.62 4.22 -1.59
CA MET A 93 8.59 5.22 -1.32
C MET A 93 8.91 6.55 -1.98
N SER A 94 10.15 7.01 -1.84
CA SER A 94 10.64 8.27 -2.42
C SER A 94 10.57 8.26 -3.95
N LYS A 95 11.11 7.21 -4.58
CA LYS A 95 11.17 7.08 -6.04
C LYS A 95 9.79 6.99 -6.69
N ASN A 96 8.85 6.31 -6.04
CA ASN A 96 7.53 6.06 -6.59
C ASN A 96 6.44 7.01 -6.04
N ALA A 97 6.80 7.95 -5.18
CA ALA A 97 5.89 8.89 -4.52
C ALA A 97 4.73 8.18 -3.80
N ILE A 98 5.04 7.10 -3.09
CA ILE A 98 4.07 6.27 -2.37
C ILE A 98 4.38 6.25 -0.87
N ARG A 99 3.37 6.02 -0.05
CA ARG A 99 3.47 6.08 1.41
C ARG A 99 3.29 4.73 2.09
N ARG A 100 3.09 3.69 1.30
CA ARG A 100 2.84 2.33 1.78
C ARG A 100 3.42 1.32 0.81
N LEU A 101 4.02 0.27 1.36
CA LEU A 101 4.56 -0.85 0.58
C LEU A 101 4.09 -2.15 1.22
N PRO A 102 3.45 -3.05 0.45
CA PRO A 102 3.31 -4.43 0.89
C PRO A 102 4.70 -5.05 1.08
N VAL A 103 4.83 -5.81 2.16
CA VAL A 103 6.06 -6.52 2.50
C VAL A 103 5.87 -8.00 2.20
N ILE A 104 6.82 -8.57 1.48
CA ILE A 104 6.78 -9.96 1.07
C ILE A 104 7.95 -10.75 1.65
N GLU A 105 7.77 -12.04 1.81
CA GLU A 105 8.81 -13.02 2.09
C GLU A 105 8.49 -14.28 1.30
N ASN A 106 9.47 -14.81 0.54
CA ASN A 106 9.24 -15.94 -0.38
C ASN A 106 8.05 -15.68 -1.35
N ASN A 107 7.96 -14.49 -1.90
CA ASN A 107 6.88 -14.00 -2.78
C ASN A 107 5.49 -13.90 -2.13
N LYS A 108 5.35 -14.14 -0.84
CA LYS A 108 4.06 -14.10 -0.13
C LYS A 108 3.99 -12.87 0.75
N ILE A 109 2.81 -12.27 0.83
CA ILE A 109 2.58 -11.12 1.70
C ILE A 109 2.73 -11.53 3.16
N VAL A 110 3.54 -10.76 3.91
CA VAL A 110 3.77 -10.98 5.35
C VAL A 110 3.49 -9.73 6.17
N GLY A 111 3.35 -8.57 5.53
CA GLY A 111 3.08 -7.33 6.25
C GLY A 111 2.89 -6.16 5.32
N ILE A 112 2.81 -4.99 5.92
CA ILE A 112 2.80 -3.70 5.23
C ILE A 112 3.68 -2.72 6.01
N ILE A 113 4.47 -1.94 5.32
CA ILE A 113 5.23 -0.83 5.90
C ILE A 113 4.70 0.50 5.37
N THR A 114 4.56 1.46 6.27
CA THR A 114 4.04 2.79 5.94
C THR A 114 5.07 3.87 6.25
N LEU A 115 4.92 5.02 5.61
CA LEU A 115 5.73 6.21 5.96
C LEU A 115 5.60 6.53 7.46
N GLY A 116 4.41 6.33 8.05
CA GLY A 116 4.20 6.50 9.49
C GLY A 116 5.08 5.60 10.35
N ASN A 117 5.31 4.35 9.93
CA ASN A 117 6.22 3.45 10.65
C ASN A 117 7.65 3.99 10.68
N LEU A 118 8.10 4.61 9.60
CA LEU A 118 9.45 5.21 9.51
C LEU A 118 9.64 6.36 10.49
N PHE A 119 8.59 7.16 10.76
CA PHE A 119 8.65 8.26 11.72
C PHE A 119 8.50 7.82 13.17
N GLN A 120 7.84 6.70 13.42
CA GLN A 120 7.60 6.20 14.79
C GLN A 120 8.81 5.49 15.39
N ASP A 121 9.66 4.92 14.57
CA ASP A 121 10.85 4.20 15.06
C ASP A 121 11.99 5.19 15.36
N LYS A 122 12.38 5.25 16.63
CA LYS A 122 13.45 6.12 17.13
C LYS A 122 14.84 5.76 16.60
N ASN A 123 15.01 4.56 16.05
CA ASN A 123 16.27 4.09 15.49
C ASN A 123 16.46 4.49 14.03
N ILE A 124 15.38 4.94 13.36
CA ILE A 124 15.44 5.42 11.99
C ILE A 124 15.98 6.85 12.00
N LYS A 125 16.96 7.13 11.16
CA LYS A 125 17.54 8.46 11.04
C LYS A 125 16.50 9.46 10.53
N THR A 126 16.12 10.41 11.37
CA THR A 126 15.07 11.41 11.08
C THR A 126 15.26 12.14 9.75
N ASN A 127 16.53 12.38 9.35
CA ASN A 127 16.83 13.07 8.08
C ASN A 127 16.39 12.26 6.85
N HIS A 128 16.57 10.94 6.86
CA HIS A 128 16.14 10.07 5.76
C HIS A 128 14.62 10.04 5.62
N ALA A 129 13.91 9.86 6.73
CA ALA A 129 12.44 9.87 6.74
C ALA A 129 11.89 11.23 6.29
N SER A 130 12.47 12.34 6.72
CA SER A 130 12.10 13.70 6.29
C SER A 130 12.32 13.89 4.79
N ASN A 131 13.46 13.47 4.25
CA ASN A 131 13.74 13.56 2.82
C ASN A 131 12.77 12.71 1.98
N THR A 132 12.43 11.52 2.46
CA THR A 132 11.43 10.64 1.82
C THR A 132 10.07 11.33 1.77
N PHE A 133 9.64 11.95 2.87
CA PHE A 133 8.39 12.70 2.95
C PHE A 133 8.37 13.89 1.99
N GLU A 134 9.43 14.71 1.97
CA GLU A 134 9.56 15.85 1.06
C GLU A 134 9.46 15.41 -0.40
N ASN A 135 10.19 14.35 -0.80
CA ASN A 135 10.13 13.82 -2.16
C ASN A 135 8.73 13.35 -2.56
N ILE A 136 8.00 12.70 -1.66
CA ILE A 136 6.61 12.29 -1.90
C ILE A 136 5.70 13.51 -2.07
N CYS A 137 5.84 14.51 -1.21
CA CYS A 137 5.07 15.75 -1.30
C CYS A 137 5.34 16.52 -2.59
N ASP A 138 6.60 16.67 -2.98
CA ASP A 138 7.00 17.36 -4.20
C ASP A 138 6.41 16.71 -5.46
N CYS A 139 6.42 15.38 -5.53
CA CYS A 139 5.82 14.66 -6.65
C CYS A 139 4.30 14.91 -6.74
N HIS A 140 3.62 14.95 -5.63
CA HIS A 140 2.18 15.25 -5.60
C HIS A 140 1.87 16.69 -6.02
N THR A 141 2.68 17.64 -5.61
CA THR A 141 2.53 19.05 -5.98
C THR A 141 2.75 19.26 -7.49
N LYS A 142 3.76 18.61 -8.06
CA LYS A 142 4.05 18.69 -9.50
C LYS A 142 2.97 18.06 -10.37
N ASN A 143 2.27 17.04 -9.88
CA ASN A 143 1.19 16.37 -10.60
C ASN A 143 -0.18 17.06 -10.41
N ALA A 144 -0.28 18.05 -9.54
CA ALA A 144 -1.50 18.82 -9.30
C ALA A 144 -1.65 20.04 -10.23
N GLU A 145 -0.61 20.37 -10.98
CA GLU A 145 -0.60 21.39 -12.04
C GLU A 145 -0.94 20.75 -13.38
#